data_495ceb2e5a97b65dfe58cce217ff116d
#
_entry.id   495ceb2e5a97b65dfe58cce217ff116d
#
_cell.length_a   1.000
_cell.length_b   1.000
_cell.length_c   1.000
_cell.angle_alpha   90.00
_cell.angle_beta   90.00
_cell.angle_gamma   90.00
#
_symmetry.space_group_name_H-M   'P 1'
#
loop_
_entity.id
_entity.type
_entity.pdbx_description
1 polymer ?
#
loop_
_entity_poly.entity_id
_entity_poly.type
_entity_poly.pdbx_seq_one_letter_code
_entity_poly.pdbx_strand_id
1 'polypeptide(L)'
;MTAFLDSLLSKDDMQEFATRLREARTARKMTQARMAELLKVDVRVYHRWERGGALPQLDAVVRIAQVLQISTDSLLGLEATKDTPMIHNPRVHALWQQVDSLSDEDQQALYVLMDSILKRAQISKLLTT
;
A
#
# COMPACT_ATOMS: atom_id res chain seq x y z
N MET A 1 18.05 5.48 17.35
CA MET A 1 17.59 4.80 16.14
C MET A 1 16.43 3.84 16.40
N THR A 2 16.49 3.03 17.45
CA THR A 2 15.40 2.14 17.83
C THR A 2 14.12 2.88 18.17
N ALA A 3 14.20 4.02 18.84
CA ALA A 3 13.03 4.85 19.20
C ALA A 3 12.31 5.41 17.96
N PHE A 4 13.07 5.71 16.90
CA PHE A 4 12.50 6.20 15.64
C PHE A 4 11.74 5.08 14.91
N LEU A 5 12.32 3.88 14.87
CA LEU A 5 11.67 2.72 14.29
C LEU A 5 10.44 2.30 15.08
N ASP A 6 10.50 2.37 16.41
CA ASP A 6 9.38 2.08 17.28
C ASP A 6 8.23 3.07 17.08
N SER A 7 8.55 4.34 16.77
CA SER A 7 7.53 5.35 16.48
C SER A 7 6.89 5.15 15.10
N LEU A 8 7.60 4.53 14.15
CA LEU A 8 7.05 4.20 12.83
C LEU A 8 6.12 2.98 12.87
N LEU A 9 6.37 2.05 13.80
CA LEU A 9 5.55 0.85 13.98
C LEU A 9 4.74 0.99 15.27
N SER A 10 3.69 1.81 15.20
CA SER A 10 2.80 2.01 16.33
C SER A 10 1.93 0.77 16.58
N LYS A 11 1.28 0.72 17.75
CA LYS A 11 0.28 -0.32 18.03
C LYS A 11 -0.83 -0.33 16.99
N ASP A 12 -1.17 0.84 16.47
CA ASP A 12 -2.20 0.96 15.44
C ASP A 12 -1.78 0.29 14.15
N ASP A 13 -0.51 0.42 13.74
CA ASP A 13 0.02 -0.26 12.55
C ASP A 13 0.00 -1.77 12.71
N MET A 14 0.33 -2.27 13.90
CA MET A 14 0.26 -3.70 14.21
C MET A 14 -1.17 -4.22 14.15
N GLN A 15 -2.13 -3.44 14.64
CA GLN A 15 -3.55 -3.80 14.60
C GLN A 15 -4.08 -3.76 13.17
N GLU A 16 -3.65 -2.82 12.36
CA GLU A 16 -4.04 -2.75 10.95
C GLU A 16 -3.53 -3.97 10.17
N PHE A 17 -2.29 -4.37 10.42
CA PHE A 17 -1.74 -5.59 9.82
C PHE A 17 -2.54 -6.81 10.26
N ALA A 18 -2.83 -6.94 11.55
CA ALA A 18 -3.60 -8.05 12.10
C ALA A 18 -4.99 -8.14 11.45
N THR A 19 -5.64 -7.01 11.25
CA THR A 19 -6.95 -6.94 10.61
C THR A 19 -6.87 -7.39 9.15
N ARG A 20 -5.88 -6.91 8.40
CA ARG A 20 -5.68 -7.30 7.00
C ARG A 20 -5.40 -8.79 6.88
N LEU A 21 -4.57 -9.33 7.77
CA LEU A 21 -4.25 -10.75 7.79
C LEU A 21 -5.50 -11.60 8.04
N ARG A 22 -6.29 -11.24 9.04
CA ARG A 22 -7.52 -11.94 9.37
C ARG A 22 -8.54 -11.87 8.23
N GLU A 23 -8.71 -10.70 7.64
CA GLU A 23 -9.64 -10.51 6.52
C GLU A 23 -9.23 -11.34 5.31
N ALA A 24 -7.95 -11.36 4.96
CA ALA A 24 -7.43 -12.14 3.85
C ALA A 24 -7.62 -13.64 4.09
N ARG A 25 -7.37 -14.10 5.33
CA ARG A 25 -7.59 -15.50 5.69
C ARG A 25 -9.06 -15.88 5.59
N THR A 26 -9.95 -15.08 6.15
CA THR A 26 -11.38 -15.37 6.13
C THR A 26 -11.96 -15.31 4.72
N ALA A 27 -11.44 -14.43 3.87
CA ALA A 27 -11.83 -14.37 2.45
C ALA A 27 -11.50 -15.67 1.73
N ARG A 28 -10.46 -16.39 2.17
CA ARG A 28 -10.08 -17.71 1.63
C ARG A 28 -10.76 -18.86 2.38
N LYS A 29 -11.64 -18.57 3.34
CA LYS A 29 -12.36 -19.55 4.13
C LYS A 29 -11.43 -20.53 4.84
N MET A 30 -10.28 -20.05 5.29
CA MET A 30 -9.31 -20.84 6.04
C MET A 30 -9.39 -20.58 7.53
N THR A 31 -9.09 -21.61 8.33
CA THR A 31 -8.99 -21.49 9.79
C THR A 31 -7.59 -21.03 10.18
N GLN A 32 -7.46 -20.52 11.40
CA GLN A 32 -6.15 -20.16 11.95
C GLN A 32 -5.23 -21.39 12.04
N ALA A 33 -5.78 -22.52 12.43
CA ALA A 33 -5.03 -23.79 12.52
C ALA A 33 -4.48 -24.20 11.16
N ARG A 34 -5.29 -24.05 10.10
CA ARG A 34 -4.86 -24.39 8.74
C ARG A 34 -3.74 -23.46 8.28
N MET A 35 -3.86 -22.18 8.56
CA MET A 35 -2.81 -21.20 8.21
C MET A 35 -1.51 -21.55 8.93
N ALA A 36 -1.57 -21.81 10.21
CA ALA A 36 -0.39 -22.19 11.00
C ALA A 36 0.28 -23.46 10.43
N GLU A 37 -0.53 -24.43 10.06
CA GLU A 37 -0.04 -25.69 9.45
C GLU A 37 0.69 -25.41 8.13
N LEU A 38 0.09 -24.63 7.25
CA LEU A 38 0.69 -24.28 5.94
C LEU A 38 1.96 -23.46 6.09
N LEU A 39 2.01 -22.61 7.10
CA LEU A 39 3.18 -21.75 7.37
C LEU A 39 4.25 -22.47 8.22
N LYS A 40 3.93 -23.66 8.74
CA LYS A 40 4.81 -24.45 9.61
C LYS A 40 5.21 -23.68 10.87
N VAL A 41 4.24 -22.99 11.47
CA VAL A 41 4.42 -22.27 12.73
C VAL A 41 3.41 -22.79 13.75
N ASP A 42 3.71 -22.57 15.04
CA ASP A 42 2.78 -22.88 16.12
C ASP A 42 1.54 -22.00 15.99
N VAL A 43 0.35 -22.59 16.18
CA VAL A 43 -0.92 -21.86 16.06
C VAL A 43 -0.98 -20.70 17.05
N ARG A 44 -0.32 -20.79 18.19
CA ARG A 44 -0.27 -19.71 19.18
C ARG A 44 0.53 -18.51 18.66
N VAL A 45 1.60 -18.77 17.91
CA VAL A 45 2.40 -17.73 17.25
C VAL A 45 1.55 -17.03 16.18
N TYR A 46 0.89 -17.81 15.33
CA TYR A 46 0.00 -17.29 14.30
C TYR A 46 -1.14 -16.45 14.92
N HIS A 47 -1.72 -16.95 15.98
CA HIS A 47 -2.81 -16.26 16.69
C HIS A 47 -2.37 -14.88 17.19
N ARG A 48 -1.13 -14.75 17.67
CA ARG A 48 -0.59 -13.45 18.09
C ARG A 48 -0.51 -12.47 16.92
N TRP A 49 -0.17 -12.94 15.73
CA TRP A 49 -0.12 -12.10 14.54
C TRP A 49 -1.49 -11.52 14.21
N GLU A 50 -2.55 -12.32 14.30
CA GLU A 50 -3.91 -11.85 14.02
C GLU A 50 -4.49 -10.99 15.14
N ARG A 51 -3.91 -11.08 16.33
CA ARG A 51 -4.38 -10.32 17.49
C ARG A 51 -3.64 -8.97 17.63
N GLY A 52 -2.60 -8.77 16.85
CA GLY A 52 -1.79 -7.55 16.93
C GLY A 52 -0.77 -7.56 18.06
N GLY A 53 -0.50 -8.73 18.66
CA GLY A 53 0.47 -8.85 19.76
C GLY A 53 1.91 -9.04 19.29
N ALA A 54 2.12 -9.38 18.03
CA ALA A 54 3.44 -9.56 17.44
C ALA A 54 3.33 -9.43 15.93
N LEU A 55 4.45 -9.14 15.29
CA LEU A 55 4.57 -9.11 13.82
C LEU A 55 5.39 -10.30 13.35
N PRO A 56 5.02 -10.91 12.21
CA PRO A 56 5.85 -11.96 11.61
C PRO A 56 7.13 -11.36 11.06
N GLN A 57 8.18 -12.17 10.99
CA GLN A 57 9.40 -11.80 10.29
C GLN A 57 9.15 -11.73 8.79
N LEU A 58 10.04 -11.07 8.07
CA LEU A 58 9.88 -10.84 6.63
C LEU A 58 9.65 -12.13 5.84
N ASP A 59 10.38 -13.19 6.15
CA ASP A 59 10.22 -14.48 5.47
C ASP A 59 8.81 -15.06 5.69
N ALA A 60 8.26 -14.90 6.87
CA ALA A 60 6.90 -15.33 7.19
C ALA A 60 5.87 -14.47 6.43
N VAL A 61 6.09 -13.16 6.32
CA VAL A 61 5.23 -12.26 5.55
C VAL A 61 5.13 -12.72 4.09
N VAL A 62 6.26 -13.03 3.47
CA VAL A 62 6.30 -13.52 2.09
C VAL A 62 5.52 -14.83 1.95
N ARG A 63 5.71 -15.77 2.87
CA ARG A 63 4.98 -17.05 2.85
C ARG A 63 3.48 -16.87 3.07
N ILE A 64 3.08 -15.98 3.96
CA ILE A 64 1.66 -15.66 4.17
C ILE A 64 1.04 -15.14 2.86
N ALA A 65 1.70 -14.21 2.21
CA ALA A 65 1.23 -13.66 0.94
C ALA A 65 1.07 -14.75 -0.12
N GLN A 66 2.03 -15.66 -0.21
CA GLN A 66 1.99 -16.79 -1.15
C GLN A 66 0.83 -17.73 -0.85
N VAL A 67 0.64 -18.10 0.40
CA VAL A 67 -0.46 -19.00 0.83
C VAL A 67 -1.83 -18.37 0.54
N LEU A 68 -1.97 -17.09 0.82
CA LEU A 68 -3.22 -16.36 0.60
C LEU A 68 -3.40 -15.88 -0.83
N GLN A 69 -2.38 -16.03 -1.68
CA GLN A 69 -2.39 -15.59 -3.08
C GLN A 69 -2.73 -14.10 -3.22
N ILE A 70 -2.15 -13.30 -2.34
CA ILE A 70 -2.24 -11.84 -2.39
C ILE A 70 -0.82 -11.28 -2.48
N SER A 71 -0.69 -10.02 -2.89
CA SER A 71 0.59 -9.34 -2.91
C SER A 71 1.04 -9.01 -1.48
N THR A 72 2.35 -8.90 -1.25
CA THR A 72 2.87 -8.41 0.02
C THR A 72 2.42 -6.97 0.26
N ASP A 73 2.29 -6.16 -0.79
CA ASP A 73 1.79 -4.79 -0.68
C ASP A 73 0.36 -4.76 -0.15
N SER A 74 -0.50 -5.64 -0.64
CA SER A 74 -1.88 -5.77 -0.15
C SER A 74 -1.91 -6.13 1.33
N LEU A 75 -1.09 -7.11 1.72
CA LEU A 75 -1.02 -7.57 3.11
C LEU A 75 -0.52 -6.47 4.04
N LEU A 76 0.46 -5.68 3.58
CA LEU A 76 1.05 -4.59 4.36
C LEU A 76 0.28 -3.27 4.27
N GLY A 77 -0.75 -3.21 3.42
CA GLY A 77 -1.54 -2.00 3.24
C GLY A 77 -0.85 -0.92 2.41
N LEU A 78 0.10 -1.33 1.57
CA LEU A 78 0.87 -0.42 0.71
C LEU A 78 0.31 -0.33 -0.70
N GLU A 79 -0.76 -1.06 -1.01
CA GLU A 79 -1.41 -0.94 -2.31
C GLU A 79 -1.97 0.46 -2.51
N ALA A 80 -1.90 0.94 -3.74
CA ALA A 80 -2.54 2.19 -4.12
C ALA A 80 -4.02 2.12 -3.74
N THR A 81 -4.46 3.04 -2.89
CA THR A 81 -5.86 3.13 -2.50
C THR A 81 -6.67 3.63 -3.69
N LYS A 82 -7.99 3.46 -3.63
CA LYS A 82 -8.89 4.00 -4.66
C LYS A 82 -8.76 5.52 -4.81
N ASP A 83 -8.21 6.16 -3.79
CA ASP A 83 -8.00 7.60 -3.77
C ASP A 83 -6.67 8.02 -4.40
N THR A 84 -5.82 7.07 -4.80
CA THR A 84 -4.57 7.38 -5.49
C THR A 84 -4.93 7.94 -6.88
N PRO A 85 -4.51 9.17 -7.19
CA PRO A 85 -4.82 9.75 -8.50
C PRO A 85 -4.24 8.89 -9.62
N MET A 86 -5.09 8.57 -10.59
CA MET A 86 -4.68 7.78 -11.75
C MET A 86 -4.96 8.59 -13.01
N ILE A 87 -3.98 8.66 -13.88
CA ILE A 87 -4.13 9.31 -15.17
C ILE A 87 -4.77 8.32 -16.12
N HIS A 88 -6.03 8.58 -16.50
CA HIS A 88 -6.81 7.67 -17.34
C HIS A 88 -6.52 7.81 -18.82
N ASN A 89 -6.04 8.97 -19.28
CA ASN A 89 -5.71 9.16 -20.70
C ASN A 89 -4.43 8.39 -21.02
N PRO A 90 -4.47 7.39 -21.94
CA PRO A 90 -3.30 6.53 -22.20
C PRO A 90 -2.09 7.32 -22.73
N ARG A 91 -2.32 8.37 -23.50
CA ARG A 91 -1.24 9.18 -24.08
C ARG A 91 -0.53 9.98 -23.00
N VAL A 92 -1.29 10.59 -22.10
CA VAL A 92 -0.74 11.36 -20.97
C VAL A 92 -0.04 10.42 -19.98
N HIS A 93 -0.65 9.26 -19.71
CA HIS A 93 -0.07 8.26 -18.81
C HIS A 93 1.29 7.77 -19.30
N ALA A 94 1.41 7.48 -20.59
CA ALA A 94 2.67 7.02 -21.18
C ALA A 94 3.77 8.06 -21.05
N LEU A 95 3.44 9.34 -21.27
CA LEU A 95 4.40 10.43 -21.11
C LEU A 95 4.77 10.66 -19.65
N TRP A 96 3.79 10.54 -18.75
CA TRP A 96 4.01 10.74 -17.33
C TRP A 96 5.03 9.76 -16.76
N GLN A 97 5.00 8.52 -17.22
CA GLN A 97 5.94 7.49 -16.78
C GLN A 97 7.40 7.83 -17.07
N GLN A 98 7.64 8.73 -18.02
CA GLN A 98 8.98 9.14 -18.42
C GLN A 98 9.47 10.40 -17.69
N VAL A 99 8.64 11.02 -16.87
CA VAL A 99 8.97 12.29 -16.20
C VAL A 99 10.17 12.14 -15.26
N ASP A 100 10.28 11.01 -14.58
CA ASP A 100 11.40 10.78 -13.63
C ASP A 100 12.76 10.74 -14.31
N SER A 101 12.81 10.46 -15.62
CA SER A 101 14.06 10.43 -16.37
C SER A 101 14.52 11.82 -16.84
N LEU A 102 13.69 12.83 -16.67
CA LEU A 102 14.01 14.20 -17.05
C LEU A 102 14.97 14.85 -16.05
N SER A 103 15.71 15.86 -16.52
CA SER A 103 16.52 16.68 -15.64
C SER A 103 15.65 17.45 -14.65
N ASP A 104 16.24 17.91 -13.55
CA ASP A 104 15.53 18.73 -12.57
C ASP A 104 14.99 20.00 -13.18
N GLU A 105 15.76 20.61 -14.09
CA GLU A 105 15.35 21.81 -14.82
C GLU A 105 14.09 21.54 -15.66
N ASP A 106 14.07 20.45 -16.40
CA ASP A 106 12.94 20.09 -17.24
C ASP A 106 11.71 19.72 -16.38
N GLN A 107 11.91 19.04 -15.26
CA GLN A 107 10.80 18.75 -14.34
C GLN A 107 10.21 20.03 -13.75
N GLN A 108 11.06 21.02 -13.44
CA GLN A 108 10.59 22.31 -12.94
C GLN A 108 9.77 23.06 -14.00
N ALA A 109 10.23 23.04 -15.24
CA ALA A 109 9.48 23.64 -16.36
C ALA A 109 8.13 22.97 -16.55
N LEU A 110 8.10 21.65 -16.47
CA LEU A 110 6.87 20.87 -16.54
C LEU A 110 5.91 21.23 -15.39
N TYR A 111 6.44 21.34 -14.18
CA TYR A 111 5.64 21.73 -13.01
C TYR A 111 4.95 23.08 -13.23
N VAL A 112 5.71 24.10 -13.67
CA VAL A 112 5.16 25.43 -13.93
C VAL A 112 4.07 25.39 -14.99
N LEU A 113 4.29 24.65 -16.07
CA LEU A 113 3.32 24.50 -17.15
C LEU A 113 2.04 23.82 -16.67
N MET A 114 2.15 22.71 -15.94
CA MET A 114 1.01 21.98 -15.39
C MET A 114 0.22 22.84 -14.42
N ASP A 115 0.91 23.52 -13.51
CA ASP A 115 0.28 24.40 -12.53
C ASP A 115 -0.53 25.50 -13.22
N SER A 116 0.04 26.11 -14.27
CA SER A 116 -0.61 27.17 -15.04
C SER A 116 -1.86 26.66 -15.77
N ILE A 117 -1.78 25.48 -16.37
CA ILE A 117 -2.91 24.86 -17.07
C ILE A 117 -4.04 24.53 -16.09
N LEU A 118 -3.69 23.96 -14.94
CA LEU A 118 -4.69 23.59 -13.91
C LEU A 118 -5.39 24.82 -13.35
N LYS A 119 -4.64 25.90 -13.08
CA LYS A 119 -5.23 27.15 -12.60
C LYS A 119 -6.16 27.76 -13.63
N ARG A 120 -5.76 27.77 -14.90
CA ARG A 120 -6.62 28.26 -15.99
C ARG A 120 -7.91 27.45 -16.09
N ALA A 121 -7.82 26.12 -15.98
CA ALA A 121 -8.99 25.25 -16.04
C ALA A 121 -9.94 25.50 -14.88
N GLN A 122 -9.41 25.72 -13.67
CA GLN A 122 -10.21 26.06 -12.50
C GLN A 122 -10.95 27.38 -12.63
N ILE A 123 -10.26 28.41 -13.15
CA ILE A 123 -10.86 29.72 -13.39
C ILE A 123 -11.97 29.62 -14.44
N SER A 124 -11.73 28.93 -15.53
CA SER A 124 -12.71 28.69 -16.59
C SER A 124 -13.97 28.00 -16.03
N LYS A 125 -13.78 27.02 -15.16
CA LYS A 125 -14.87 26.28 -14.53
C LYS A 125 -15.71 27.16 -13.63
N LEU A 126 -15.09 28.10 -12.89
CA LEU A 126 -15.79 29.05 -12.04
C LEU A 126 -16.62 30.08 -12.85
N LEU A 127 -16.11 30.43 -14.03
CA LEU A 127 -16.81 31.42 -14.90
C LEU A 127 -18.03 30.82 -15.63
N THR A 128 -18.11 29.51 -15.77
CA THR A 128 -19.19 28.81 -16.47
C THR A 128 -20.33 28.35 -15.55
N THR A 129 -20.20 28.57 -14.25
CA THR A 129 -21.28 28.32 -13.28
C THR A 129 -22.10 29.63 -13.00
#